data_93ac5c7e65d86550996534a7455716a2
#
_entry.id   93ac5c7e65d86550996534a7455716a2
#
_cell.length_a   1.000
_cell.length_b   1.000
_cell.length_c   1.000
_cell.angle_alpha   90.00
_cell.angle_beta   90.00
_cell.angle_gamma   90.00
#
_symmetry.space_group_name_H-M   'P 1'
#
loop_
_entity.id
_entity.type
_entity.pdbx_description
1 polymer ?
#
loop_
_entity_poly.entity_id
_entity_poly.type
_entity_poly.pdbx_seq_one_letter_code
_entity_poly.pdbx_strand_id
1 'polypeptide(L)'
;MTYNKKNDAGLLVLALRLVIGWTYFSAFWRRTVLVDKLDPDLAGYIGEKFNHFLPHALGIKPVIQYLVEHPDILWINMVAFTIIEGIVGLFIIFGAFTRLMSIGVFGLAMGILLGSGWIGTTCLDEWQIGVLGIATGFVLFFTGSGKYSIDNYLIKNTSTITKKKWFSWLGSGTLPIKETIFPKIVLVGSIAILGIALMTNQIFHGGLWGTLHNKSVKPQLEITKGKIVNNALSFDVFRTEGVDVYGAWIIGIELLDQQNNTILKYTPTDLSSLSNNSISNYYIAKVKPGKHSLIIPLGAKANLTLKHPNLTQLEKGTYTLKITDISGVFWKHNIASN
;
A
#
# COMPACT_ATOMS: atom_id res chain seq x y z
N MET A 1 1.66 -46.23 20.54
CA MET A 1 0.71 -45.13 20.22
C MET A 1 0.83 -44.80 18.77
N THR A 2 -0.13 -45.18 17.98
CA THR A 2 -0.14 -44.88 16.52
C THR A 2 -0.62 -43.45 16.34
N TYR A 3 0.20 -42.64 15.69
CA TYR A 3 -0.09 -41.26 15.29
C TYR A 3 -1.29 -41.21 14.35
N ASN A 4 -2.36 -40.55 14.74
CA ASN A 4 -3.60 -40.49 13.96
C ASN A 4 -3.57 -39.29 13.02
N LYS A 5 -3.14 -39.51 11.77
CA LYS A 5 -2.95 -38.50 10.73
C LYS A 5 -4.14 -37.56 10.46
N LYS A 6 -5.37 -37.98 10.74
CA LYS A 6 -6.59 -37.19 10.42
C LYS A 6 -6.82 -35.98 11.34
N ASN A 7 -6.25 -35.97 12.57
CA ASN A 7 -6.49 -34.89 13.55
C ASN A 7 -5.30 -33.94 13.75
N ASP A 8 -4.18 -34.17 13.08
CA ASP A 8 -2.91 -33.51 13.41
C ASP A 8 -2.53 -32.37 12.46
N ALA A 9 -3.22 -32.21 11.32
CA ALA A 9 -2.93 -31.13 10.37
C ALA A 9 -2.95 -29.74 11.02
N GLY A 10 -3.99 -29.45 11.82
CA GLY A 10 -4.08 -28.21 12.56
C GLY A 10 -3.04 -28.05 13.67
N LEU A 11 -2.49 -29.17 14.21
CA LEU A 11 -1.40 -29.14 15.17
C LEU A 11 -0.08 -28.79 14.49
N LEU A 12 0.19 -29.35 13.31
CA LEU A 12 1.40 -29.07 12.53
C LEU A 12 1.51 -27.61 12.09
N VAL A 13 0.37 -26.96 11.86
CA VAL A 13 0.32 -25.52 11.47
C VAL A 13 0.12 -24.59 12.67
N LEU A 14 0.24 -25.05 13.91
CA LEU A 14 0.03 -24.23 15.10
C LEU A 14 0.95 -23.01 15.13
N ALA A 15 2.23 -23.18 14.87
CA ALA A 15 3.19 -22.08 14.85
C ALA A 15 2.81 -21.04 13.78
N LEU A 16 2.45 -21.49 12.58
CA LEU A 16 2.01 -20.62 11.50
C LEU A 16 0.76 -19.81 11.91
N ARG A 17 -0.22 -20.47 12.55
CA ARG A 17 -1.43 -19.85 13.06
C ARG A 17 -1.13 -18.75 14.09
N LEU A 18 -0.28 -19.05 15.06
CA LEU A 18 0.07 -18.10 16.12
C LEU A 18 0.84 -16.88 15.55
N VAL A 19 1.78 -17.12 14.66
CA VAL A 19 2.59 -16.05 14.08
C VAL A 19 1.76 -15.13 13.18
N ILE A 20 0.95 -15.68 12.28
CA ILE A 20 0.11 -14.85 11.40
C ILE A 20 -0.96 -14.09 12.20
N GLY A 21 -1.55 -14.73 13.21
CA GLY A 21 -2.49 -14.07 14.10
C GLY A 21 -1.85 -12.89 14.84
N TRP A 22 -0.63 -13.09 15.37
CA TRP A 22 0.13 -12.01 15.99
C TRP A 22 0.50 -10.91 15.00
N THR A 23 0.83 -11.23 13.77
CA THR A 23 1.15 -10.23 12.74
C THR A 23 0.01 -9.22 12.56
N TYR A 24 -1.23 -9.69 12.40
CA TYR A 24 -2.39 -8.79 12.27
C TYR A 24 -2.79 -8.14 13.60
N PHE A 25 -2.84 -8.90 14.69
CA PHE A 25 -3.17 -8.34 16.00
C PHE A 25 -2.18 -7.27 16.46
N SER A 26 -0.88 -7.46 16.20
CA SER A 26 0.14 -6.47 16.55
C SER A 26 0.01 -5.16 15.73
N ALA A 27 -0.50 -5.23 14.52
CA ALA A 27 -0.79 -4.04 13.72
C ALA A 27 -1.92 -3.21 14.37
N PHE A 28 -3.02 -3.86 14.74
CA PHE A 28 -4.10 -3.25 15.54
C PHE A 28 -3.53 -2.62 16.83
N TRP A 29 -2.80 -3.40 17.63
CA TRP A 29 -2.24 -2.97 18.91
C TRP A 29 -1.35 -1.73 18.78
N ARG A 30 -0.47 -1.73 17.79
CA ARG A 30 0.45 -0.60 17.55
C ARG A 30 -0.27 0.66 17.09
N ARG A 31 -1.39 0.54 16.37
CA ARG A 31 -2.13 1.70 15.84
C ARG A 31 -3.12 2.30 16.83
N THR A 32 -3.57 1.54 17.82
CA THR A 32 -4.64 1.97 18.73
C THR A 32 -4.18 2.13 20.16
N VAL A 33 -3.23 1.29 20.62
CA VAL A 33 -2.81 1.25 22.03
C VAL A 33 -1.47 1.91 22.26
N LEU A 34 -0.47 1.63 21.40
CA LEU A 34 0.89 2.18 21.60
C LEU A 34 1.02 3.61 21.10
N VAL A 35 0.48 3.90 19.91
CA VAL A 35 0.49 5.24 19.31
C VAL A 35 -0.80 5.40 18.55
N ASP A 36 -1.54 6.47 18.80
CA ASP A 36 -2.71 6.77 17.97
C ASP A 36 -2.27 7.15 16.55
N LYS A 37 -2.46 6.21 15.62
CA LYS A 37 -2.20 6.40 14.19
C LYS A 37 -3.48 6.51 13.36
N LEU A 38 -4.61 6.60 14.01
CA LEU A 38 -5.91 6.78 13.38
C LEU A 38 -6.37 8.25 13.41
N ASP A 39 -5.66 9.12 14.13
CA ASP A 39 -5.92 10.55 14.13
C ASP A 39 -5.29 11.19 12.89
N PRO A 40 -6.10 11.78 11.98
CA PRO A 40 -5.62 12.43 10.76
C PRO A 40 -4.73 13.66 11.01
N ASP A 41 -4.83 14.29 12.18
CA ASP A 41 -4.08 15.50 12.51
C ASP A 41 -2.69 15.20 13.10
N LEU A 42 -2.43 13.94 13.46
CA LEU A 42 -1.14 13.53 14.02
C LEU A 42 -0.16 13.06 12.93
N ALA A 43 1.12 13.35 13.16
CA ALA A 43 2.19 12.85 12.31
C ALA A 43 2.24 11.31 12.36
N GLY A 44 2.27 10.68 11.21
CA GLY A 44 2.25 9.23 11.08
C GLY A 44 0.85 8.62 10.99
N TYR A 45 -0.15 9.42 10.68
CA TYR A 45 -1.49 8.94 10.32
C TYR A 45 -1.42 7.82 9.28
N ILE A 46 -1.98 6.67 9.62
CA ILE A 46 -1.86 5.48 8.77
C ILE A 46 -2.54 5.65 7.40
N GLY A 47 -3.54 6.53 7.30
CA GLY A 47 -4.20 6.85 6.03
C GLY A 47 -3.26 7.39 4.97
N GLU A 48 -2.16 8.08 5.34
CA GLU A 48 -1.17 8.56 4.37
C GLU A 48 -0.48 7.42 3.60
N LYS A 49 -0.44 6.19 4.15
CA LYS A 49 0.09 5.03 3.44
C LYS A 49 -0.70 4.69 2.17
N PHE A 50 -1.98 5.02 2.12
CA PHE A 50 -2.78 4.83 0.90
C PHE A 50 -2.30 5.70 -0.26
N ASN A 51 -1.79 6.90 0.03
CA ASN A 51 -1.09 7.68 -1.00
C ASN A 51 0.16 6.96 -1.51
N HIS A 52 0.95 6.34 -0.61
CA HIS A 52 2.13 5.59 -1.01
C HIS A 52 1.76 4.39 -1.92
N PHE A 53 0.63 3.74 -1.69
CA PHE A 53 0.18 2.60 -2.49
C PHE A 53 -0.30 3.02 -3.88
N LEU A 54 -0.93 4.21 -4.00
CA LEU A 54 -1.67 4.69 -5.15
C LEU A 54 -0.93 4.58 -6.50
N PRO A 55 0.36 4.96 -6.66
CA PRO A 55 0.99 5.03 -7.98
C PRO A 55 0.92 3.72 -8.77
N HIS A 56 1.22 2.60 -8.12
CA HIS A 56 1.37 1.29 -8.78
C HIS A 56 0.49 0.18 -8.18
N ALA A 57 -0.57 0.54 -7.43
CA ALA A 57 -1.55 -0.44 -6.96
C ALA A 57 -2.17 -1.23 -8.13
N LEU A 58 -2.23 -2.55 -7.99
CA LEU A 58 -2.69 -3.46 -9.03
C LEU A 58 -4.19 -3.74 -8.91
N GLY A 59 -4.98 -3.30 -9.87
CA GLY A 59 -6.43 -3.55 -9.94
C GLY A 59 -7.29 -2.74 -8.97
N ILE A 60 -6.76 -2.36 -7.79
CA ILE A 60 -7.48 -1.59 -6.76
C ILE A 60 -7.14 -0.09 -6.76
N LYS A 61 -6.33 0.37 -7.71
CA LYS A 61 -5.92 1.78 -7.84
C LYS A 61 -7.11 2.77 -7.82
N PRO A 62 -8.22 2.55 -8.55
CA PRO A 62 -9.35 3.48 -8.52
C PRO A 62 -9.99 3.60 -7.12
N VAL A 63 -10.03 2.50 -6.36
CA VAL A 63 -10.55 2.49 -4.98
C VAL A 63 -9.63 3.31 -4.07
N ILE A 64 -8.32 3.08 -4.15
CA ILE A 64 -7.34 3.83 -3.36
C ILE A 64 -7.40 5.32 -3.72
N GLN A 65 -7.48 5.66 -5.00
CA GLN A 65 -7.59 7.04 -5.45
C GLN A 65 -8.83 7.72 -4.86
N TYR A 66 -9.99 7.07 -4.94
CA TYR A 66 -11.22 7.58 -4.35
C TYR A 66 -11.08 7.84 -2.84
N LEU A 67 -10.43 6.94 -2.12
CA LEU A 67 -10.22 7.08 -0.68
C LEU A 67 -9.31 8.27 -0.33
N VAL A 68 -8.20 8.46 -1.05
CA VAL A 68 -7.26 9.58 -0.76
C VAL A 68 -7.80 10.95 -1.20
N GLU A 69 -8.79 10.97 -2.08
CA GLU A 69 -9.54 12.18 -2.47
C GLU A 69 -10.65 12.54 -1.45
N HIS A 70 -11.08 11.56 -0.61
CA HIS A 70 -12.16 11.72 0.37
C HIS A 70 -11.69 11.37 1.78
N PRO A 71 -11.05 12.30 2.50
CA PRO A 71 -10.40 12.03 3.81
C PRO A 71 -11.32 11.41 4.85
N ASP A 72 -12.59 11.85 4.93
CA ASP A 72 -13.57 11.33 5.91
C ASP A 72 -13.89 9.85 5.64
N ILE A 73 -14.07 9.50 4.35
CA ILE A 73 -14.34 8.12 3.95
C ILE A 73 -13.10 7.25 4.19
N LEU A 74 -11.92 7.78 3.91
CA LEU A 74 -10.66 7.08 4.21
C LEU A 74 -10.53 6.81 5.70
N TRP A 75 -10.80 7.79 6.55
CA TRP A 75 -10.74 7.62 8.01
C TRP A 75 -11.66 6.50 8.50
N ILE A 76 -12.92 6.49 8.07
CA ILE A 76 -13.88 5.42 8.42
C ILE A 76 -13.35 4.05 7.98
N ASN A 77 -12.82 3.96 6.76
CA ASN A 77 -12.25 2.71 6.25
C ASN A 77 -11.01 2.28 7.04
N MET A 78 -10.15 3.22 7.45
CA MET A 78 -8.96 2.90 8.24
C MET A 78 -9.32 2.39 9.64
N VAL A 79 -10.32 2.99 10.28
CA VAL A 79 -10.84 2.52 11.57
C VAL A 79 -11.43 1.11 11.42
N ALA A 80 -12.31 0.90 10.44
CA ALA A 80 -12.93 -0.41 10.18
C ALA A 80 -11.87 -1.48 9.85
N PHE A 81 -10.92 -1.18 8.98
CA PHE A 81 -9.82 -2.07 8.61
C PHE A 81 -8.99 -2.46 9.84
N THR A 82 -8.63 -1.50 10.68
CA THR A 82 -7.85 -1.73 11.91
C THR A 82 -8.60 -2.64 12.89
N ILE A 83 -9.92 -2.44 13.07
CA ILE A 83 -10.75 -3.31 13.90
C ILE A 83 -10.80 -4.72 13.32
N ILE A 84 -10.98 -4.87 12.01
CA ILE A 84 -10.99 -6.17 11.32
C ILE A 84 -9.65 -6.89 11.53
N GLU A 85 -8.51 -6.20 11.36
CA GLU A 85 -7.19 -6.78 11.64
C GLU A 85 -7.08 -7.29 13.08
N GLY A 86 -7.56 -6.52 14.05
CA GLY A 86 -7.58 -6.91 15.47
C GLY A 86 -8.41 -8.17 15.72
N ILE A 87 -9.62 -8.22 15.19
CA ILE A 87 -10.53 -9.37 15.34
C ILE A 87 -9.95 -10.61 14.65
N VAL A 88 -9.53 -10.49 13.38
CA VAL A 88 -8.95 -11.61 12.61
C VAL A 88 -7.70 -12.13 13.32
N GLY A 89 -6.79 -11.25 13.72
CA GLY A 89 -5.57 -11.64 14.41
C GLY A 89 -5.83 -12.36 15.72
N LEU A 90 -6.67 -11.79 16.59
CA LEU A 90 -7.00 -12.36 17.90
C LEU A 90 -7.70 -13.72 17.77
N PHE A 91 -8.68 -13.82 16.89
CA PHE A 91 -9.45 -15.06 16.71
C PHE A 91 -8.61 -16.15 16.05
N ILE A 92 -7.70 -15.82 15.16
CA ILE A 92 -6.70 -16.77 14.63
C ILE A 92 -5.78 -17.27 15.73
N ILE A 93 -5.26 -16.40 16.62
CA ILE A 93 -4.42 -16.82 17.76
C ILE A 93 -5.15 -17.86 18.62
N PHE A 94 -6.38 -17.58 19.02
CA PHE A 94 -7.17 -18.49 19.85
C PHE A 94 -7.81 -19.64 19.08
N GLY A 95 -7.78 -19.62 17.75
CA GLY A 95 -8.40 -20.63 16.90
C GLY A 95 -9.92 -20.66 17.06
N ALA A 96 -10.56 -19.50 17.05
CA ALA A 96 -12.01 -19.34 17.08
C ALA A 96 -12.53 -18.99 15.68
N PHE A 97 -13.54 -19.69 15.20
CA PHE A 97 -14.06 -19.55 13.84
C PHE A 97 -12.94 -19.54 12.79
N THR A 98 -12.02 -20.48 12.92
CA THR A 98 -10.71 -20.43 12.22
C THR A 98 -10.84 -20.32 10.73
N ARG A 99 -11.79 -20.99 10.07
CA ARG A 99 -11.96 -20.89 8.61
C ARG A 99 -12.46 -19.54 8.15
N LEU A 100 -13.41 -18.95 8.89
CA LEU A 100 -13.87 -17.58 8.62
C LEU A 100 -12.72 -16.58 8.77
N MET A 101 -11.95 -16.72 9.84
CA MET A 101 -10.79 -15.84 10.07
C MET A 101 -9.67 -16.08 9.05
N SER A 102 -9.53 -17.31 8.53
CA SER A 102 -8.59 -17.63 7.46
C SER A 102 -8.94 -16.93 6.14
N ILE A 103 -10.24 -16.76 5.84
CA ILE A 103 -10.71 -15.92 4.74
C ILE A 103 -10.33 -14.45 5.00
N GLY A 104 -10.47 -13.99 6.25
CA GLY A 104 -10.00 -12.65 6.66
C GLY A 104 -8.50 -12.47 6.44
N VAL A 105 -7.67 -13.42 6.87
CA VAL A 105 -6.21 -13.43 6.61
C VAL A 105 -5.92 -13.36 5.11
N PHE A 106 -6.58 -14.18 4.31
CA PHE A 106 -6.42 -14.19 2.86
C PHE A 106 -6.79 -12.83 2.23
N GLY A 107 -7.92 -12.25 2.64
CA GLY A 107 -8.39 -10.94 2.13
C GLY A 107 -7.46 -9.78 2.51
N LEU A 108 -7.03 -9.73 3.79
CA LEU A 108 -6.07 -8.71 4.26
C LEU A 108 -4.74 -8.81 3.51
N ALA A 109 -4.21 -10.03 3.36
CA ALA A 109 -2.97 -10.28 2.62
C ALA A 109 -3.10 -9.92 1.12
N MET A 110 -4.25 -10.20 0.50
CA MET A 110 -4.52 -9.80 -0.87
C MET A 110 -4.56 -8.28 -1.01
N GLY A 111 -5.16 -7.57 -0.05
CA GLY A 111 -5.17 -6.11 -0.02
C GLY A 111 -3.74 -5.53 0.06
N ILE A 112 -2.88 -6.09 0.92
CA ILE A 112 -1.47 -5.73 1.02
C ILE A 112 -0.76 -5.98 -0.31
N LEU A 113 -0.91 -7.18 -0.89
CA LEU A 113 -0.27 -7.55 -2.15
C LEU A 113 -0.66 -6.60 -3.29
N LEU A 114 -1.95 -6.36 -3.47
CA LEU A 114 -2.45 -5.53 -4.58
C LEU A 114 -2.18 -4.04 -4.40
N GLY A 115 -2.19 -3.55 -3.15
CA GLY A 115 -1.94 -2.15 -2.84
C GLY A 115 -0.46 -1.79 -2.78
N SER A 116 0.30 -2.51 -1.97
CA SER A 116 1.68 -2.16 -1.60
C SER A 116 2.73 -3.13 -2.11
N GLY A 117 2.38 -4.23 -2.76
CA GLY A 117 3.33 -5.26 -3.19
C GLY A 117 4.44 -4.78 -4.14
N TRP A 118 4.31 -3.59 -4.72
CA TRP A 118 5.36 -2.95 -5.52
C TRP A 118 6.41 -2.20 -4.68
N ILE A 119 6.12 -1.97 -3.37
CA ILE A 119 6.99 -1.25 -2.45
C ILE A 119 7.97 -2.22 -1.81
N GLY A 120 9.25 -1.86 -1.82
CA GLY A 120 10.33 -2.61 -1.18
C GLY A 120 11.67 -1.92 -1.50
N THR A 121 12.30 -1.31 -0.51
CA THR A 121 13.52 -0.52 -0.73
C THR A 121 14.76 -1.38 -0.86
N THR A 122 14.86 -2.46 -0.09
CA THR A 122 16.01 -3.36 -0.06
C THR A 122 15.66 -4.78 -0.49
N CYS A 123 14.46 -5.23 -0.12
CA CYS A 123 13.92 -6.55 -0.44
C CYS A 123 12.48 -6.40 -0.92
N LEU A 124 11.85 -7.50 -1.29
CA LEU A 124 10.45 -7.54 -1.75
C LEU A 124 9.47 -7.60 -0.56
N ASP A 125 9.71 -6.81 0.49
CA ASP A 125 9.12 -6.99 1.81
C ASP A 125 7.58 -7.03 1.80
N GLU A 126 6.95 -6.03 1.20
CA GLU A 126 5.49 -5.94 1.14
C GLU A 126 4.88 -7.03 0.25
N TRP A 127 5.55 -7.37 -0.85
CA TRP A 127 5.14 -8.47 -1.70
C TRP A 127 5.23 -9.82 -0.97
N GLN A 128 6.33 -10.07 -0.23
CA GLN A 128 6.53 -11.31 0.52
C GLN A 128 5.46 -11.48 1.60
N ILE A 129 5.15 -10.42 2.35
CA ILE A 129 4.08 -10.44 3.36
C ILE A 129 2.73 -10.78 2.71
N GLY A 130 2.45 -10.18 1.55
CA GLY A 130 1.22 -10.44 0.80
C GLY A 130 1.08 -11.89 0.36
N VAL A 131 2.07 -12.43 -0.37
CA VAL A 131 1.98 -13.80 -0.92
C VAL A 131 2.01 -14.88 0.16
N LEU A 132 2.83 -14.70 1.21
CA LEU A 132 2.87 -15.64 2.34
C LEU A 132 1.59 -15.58 3.17
N GLY A 133 0.98 -14.41 3.34
CA GLY A 133 -0.31 -14.26 4.00
C GLY A 133 -1.44 -14.96 3.24
N ILE A 134 -1.50 -14.84 1.91
CA ILE A 134 -2.45 -15.55 1.05
C ILE A 134 -2.29 -17.06 1.20
N ALA A 135 -1.07 -17.58 1.09
CA ALA A 135 -0.78 -18.99 1.27
C ALA A 135 -1.16 -19.49 2.67
N THR A 136 -0.88 -18.68 3.70
CA THR A 136 -1.24 -18.99 5.10
C THR A 136 -2.76 -19.07 5.29
N GLY A 137 -3.51 -18.09 4.77
CA GLY A 137 -4.97 -18.09 4.83
C GLY A 137 -5.55 -19.35 4.17
N PHE A 138 -5.03 -19.72 3.01
CA PHE A 138 -5.43 -20.95 2.30
C PHE A 138 -5.14 -22.21 3.13
N VAL A 139 -3.95 -22.36 3.67
CA VAL A 139 -3.56 -23.52 4.50
C VAL A 139 -4.45 -23.62 5.73
N LEU A 140 -4.62 -22.53 6.48
CA LEU A 140 -5.43 -22.53 7.72
C LEU A 140 -6.91 -22.82 7.43
N PHE A 141 -7.45 -22.41 6.30
CA PHE A 141 -8.81 -22.74 5.90
C PHE A 141 -9.02 -24.25 5.80
N PHE A 142 -8.12 -24.98 5.18
CA PHE A 142 -8.25 -26.42 4.96
C PHE A 142 -7.85 -27.24 6.19
N THR A 143 -6.83 -26.82 6.95
CA THR A 143 -6.37 -27.54 8.14
C THR A 143 -7.24 -27.32 9.37
N GLY A 144 -7.90 -26.15 9.47
CA GLY A 144 -8.56 -25.71 10.70
C GLY A 144 -7.56 -25.43 11.83
N SER A 145 -8.08 -25.28 13.05
CA SER A 145 -7.32 -24.78 14.22
C SER A 145 -6.51 -25.84 14.98
N GLY A 146 -6.83 -27.14 14.81
CA GLY A 146 -6.18 -28.22 15.56
C GLY A 146 -6.56 -28.29 17.05
N LYS A 147 -5.82 -29.09 17.80
CA LYS A 147 -6.11 -29.47 19.20
C LYS A 147 -6.15 -28.27 20.17
N TYR A 148 -5.25 -27.32 20.03
CA TYR A 148 -5.11 -26.18 20.93
C TYR A 148 -5.88 -24.96 20.39
N SER A 149 -7.22 -24.98 20.53
CA SER A 149 -8.10 -23.96 20.00
C SER A 149 -9.48 -23.92 20.65
N ILE A 150 -10.13 -22.77 20.58
CA ILE A 150 -11.53 -22.59 21.01
C ILE A 150 -12.45 -23.46 20.17
N ASP A 151 -12.29 -23.53 18.86
CA ASP A 151 -13.11 -24.38 17.99
C ASP A 151 -13.08 -25.84 18.44
N ASN A 152 -11.88 -26.37 18.75
CA ASN A 152 -11.74 -27.75 19.19
C ASN A 152 -12.35 -27.97 20.61
N TYR A 153 -12.23 -26.99 21.50
CA TYR A 153 -12.90 -27.03 22.81
C TYR A 153 -14.41 -27.11 22.65
N LEU A 154 -15.00 -26.30 21.80
CA LEU A 154 -16.43 -26.29 21.49
C LEU A 154 -16.90 -27.64 20.88
N ILE A 155 -16.10 -28.20 19.96
CA ILE A 155 -16.38 -29.49 19.33
C ILE A 155 -16.38 -30.62 20.36
N LYS A 156 -15.36 -30.69 21.22
CA LYS A 156 -15.24 -31.72 22.26
C LYS A 156 -16.37 -31.68 23.27
N ASN A 157 -16.78 -30.49 23.67
CA ASN A 157 -17.88 -30.29 24.62
C ASN A 157 -19.26 -30.39 23.97
N THR A 158 -19.34 -30.86 22.72
CA THR A 158 -20.61 -31.04 21.97
C THR A 158 -21.52 -29.82 22.02
N SER A 159 -20.95 -28.63 21.96
CA SER A 159 -21.70 -27.38 21.98
C SER A 159 -22.78 -27.35 20.89
N THR A 160 -23.93 -26.79 21.17
CA THR A 160 -25.06 -26.70 20.23
C THR A 160 -24.66 -26.00 18.90
N ILE A 161 -23.73 -25.05 18.97
CA ILE A 161 -23.24 -24.31 17.81
C ILE A 161 -22.48 -25.23 16.83
N THR A 162 -21.73 -26.22 17.35
CA THR A 162 -20.91 -27.12 16.52
C THR A 162 -21.75 -28.16 15.76
N LYS A 163 -23.01 -28.35 16.15
CA LYS A 163 -23.98 -29.23 15.44
C LYS A 163 -24.59 -28.55 14.21
N LYS A 164 -24.44 -27.24 14.08
CA LYS A 164 -24.97 -26.49 12.93
C LYS A 164 -24.09 -26.70 11.69
N LYS A 165 -24.68 -26.92 10.53
CA LYS A 165 -23.97 -27.17 9.26
C LYS A 165 -23.00 -26.04 8.90
N TRP A 166 -23.32 -24.80 9.19
CA TRP A 166 -22.45 -23.67 8.90
C TRP A 166 -21.14 -23.68 9.72
N PHE A 167 -21.15 -24.27 10.94
CA PHE A 167 -19.93 -24.31 11.75
C PHE A 167 -18.80 -25.10 11.10
N SER A 168 -19.11 -26.16 10.34
CA SER A 168 -18.09 -26.90 9.60
C SER A 168 -17.42 -26.09 8.48
N TRP A 169 -18.06 -25.02 8.00
CA TRP A 169 -17.51 -24.10 7.02
C TRP A 169 -16.81 -22.88 7.61
N LEU A 170 -17.24 -22.40 8.78
CA LEU A 170 -16.73 -21.17 9.38
C LEU A 170 -15.77 -21.40 10.56
N GLY A 171 -15.98 -22.48 11.30
CA GLY A 171 -15.12 -22.91 12.40
C GLY A 171 -14.08 -23.93 11.95
N SER A 172 -13.90 -24.96 12.77
CA SER A 172 -13.02 -26.10 12.50
C SER A 172 -13.82 -27.40 12.46
N GLY A 173 -13.15 -28.53 12.33
CA GLY A 173 -13.76 -29.85 12.21
C GLY A 173 -13.72 -30.37 10.76
N THR A 174 -14.50 -31.42 10.49
CA THR A 174 -14.50 -32.06 9.17
C THR A 174 -15.20 -31.19 8.13
N LEU A 175 -14.49 -30.82 7.06
CA LEU A 175 -15.11 -30.15 5.91
C LEU A 175 -16.06 -31.10 5.18
N PRO A 176 -17.26 -30.64 4.77
CA PRO A 176 -18.21 -31.46 4.01
C PRO A 176 -17.82 -31.54 2.52
N ILE A 177 -16.58 -31.92 2.25
CA ILE A 177 -15.99 -32.10 0.91
C ILE A 177 -15.65 -33.57 0.73
N LYS A 178 -16.01 -34.14 -0.42
CA LYS A 178 -15.69 -35.53 -0.75
C LYS A 178 -14.17 -35.75 -0.76
N GLU A 179 -13.72 -36.84 -0.13
CA GLU A 179 -12.28 -37.21 -0.03
C GLU A 179 -11.61 -37.30 -1.43
N THR A 180 -12.34 -37.69 -2.46
CA THR A 180 -11.84 -37.80 -3.84
C THR A 180 -11.63 -36.44 -4.53
N ILE A 181 -12.36 -35.40 -4.08
CA ILE A 181 -12.30 -34.06 -4.67
C ILE A 181 -11.33 -33.17 -3.90
N PHE A 182 -11.20 -33.37 -2.59
CA PHE A 182 -10.38 -32.57 -1.70
C PHE A 182 -8.92 -32.37 -2.20
N PRO A 183 -8.16 -33.42 -2.58
CA PRO A 183 -6.79 -33.27 -3.08
C PRO A 183 -6.73 -32.43 -4.36
N LYS A 184 -7.74 -32.54 -5.24
CA LYS A 184 -7.81 -31.74 -6.46
C LYS A 184 -8.02 -30.25 -6.16
N ILE A 185 -8.90 -29.92 -5.22
CA ILE A 185 -9.13 -28.53 -4.80
C ILE A 185 -7.84 -27.94 -4.22
N VAL A 186 -7.16 -28.68 -3.34
CA VAL A 186 -5.90 -28.23 -2.74
C VAL A 186 -4.83 -28.02 -3.80
N LEU A 187 -4.68 -28.96 -4.75
CA LEU A 187 -3.70 -28.84 -5.83
C LEU A 187 -3.99 -27.62 -6.72
N VAL A 188 -5.22 -27.49 -7.22
CA VAL A 188 -5.60 -26.37 -8.08
C VAL A 188 -5.46 -25.04 -7.37
N GLY A 189 -5.90 -24.96 -6.09
CA GLY A 189 -5.74 -23.75 -5.28
C GLY A 189 -4.27 -23.38 -5.05
N SER A 190 -3.42 -24.38 -4.77
CA SER A 190 -1.98 -24.14 -4.60
C SER A 190 -1.31 -23.65 -5.88
N ILE A 191 -1.66 -24.21 -7.03
CA ILE A 191 -1.17 -23.75 -8.34
C ILE A 191 -1.66 -22.33 -8.62
N ALA A 192 -2.91 -22.02 -8.31
CA ALA A 192 -3.47 -20.67 -8.50
C ALA A 192 -2.73 -19.64 -7.63
N ILE A 193 -2.44 -19.97 -6.35
CA ILE A 193 -1.67 -19.09 -5.46
C ILE A 193 -0.25 -18.88 -5.97
N LEU A 194 0.41 -19.96 -6.43
CA LEU A 194 1.72 -19.83 -7.07
C LEU A 194 1.64 -18.95 -8.33
N GLY A 195 0.59 -19.10 -9.14
CA GLY A 195 0.35 -18.25 -10.30
C GLY A 195 0.19 -16.77 -9.93
N ILE A 196 -0.55 -16.46 -8.85
CA ILE A 196 -0.69 -15.10 -8.31
C ILE A 196 0.69 -14.57 -7.88
N ALA A 197 1.46 -15.37 -7.14
CA ALA A 197 2.78 -14.98 -6.69
C ALA A 197 3.72 -14.66 -7.86
N LEU A 198 3.80 -15.54 -8.86
CA LEU A 198 4.65 -15.34 -10.03
C LEU A 198 4.20 -14.13 -10.87
N MET A 199 2.90 -14.00 -11.11
CA MET A 199 2.33 -12.89 -11.88
C MET A 199 2.61 -11.54 -11.19
N THR A 200 2.34 -11.44 -9.89
CA THR A 200 2.54 -10.19 -9.14
C THR A 200 4.02 -9.86 -8.99
N ASN A 201 4.90 -10.88 -8.78
CA ASN A 201 6.34 -10.67 -8.81
C ASN A 201 6.80 -10.07 -10.14
N GLN A 202 6.35 -10.64 -11.25
CA GLN A 202 6.71 -10.14 -12.59
C GLN A 202 6.23 -8.71 -12.82
N ILE A 203 4.99 -8.37 -12.41
CA ILE A 203 4.40 -7.04 -12.63
C ILE A 203 5.12 -5.99 -11.77
N PHE A 204 5.40 -6.29 -10.50
CA PHE A 204 5.94 -5.33 -9.57
C PHE A 204 7.45 -5.17 -9.63
N HIS A 205 8.17 -6.27 -9.89
CA HIS A 205 9.62 -6.31 -9.76
C HIS A 205 10.36 -6.87 -10.98
N GLY A 206 9.67 -7.55 -11.88
CA GLY A 206 10.30 -8.24 -12.99
C GLY A 206 11.13 -9.45 -12.54
N GLY A 207 12.10 -9.88 -13.34
CA GLY A 207 13.10 -10.88 -12.98
C GLY A 207 12.72 -12.33 -13.22
N LEU A 208 11.46 -12.67 -13.48
CA LEU A 208 11.09 -14.00 -13.97
C LEU A 208 11.41 -14.13 -15.46
N TRP A 209 11.07 -13.09 -16.20
CA TRP A 209 11.50 -12.86 -17.58
C TRP A 209 11.76 -11.35 -17.76
N GLY A 210 12.82 -11.02 -18.49
CA GLY A 210 13.23 -9.62 -18.67
C GLY A 210 14.05 -9.07 -17.49
N THR A 211 14.13 -7.76 -17.40
CA THR A 211 14.97 -7.04 -16.42
C THR A 211 14.29 -6.91 -15.07
N LEU A 212 15.09 -7.10 -14.02
CA LEU A 212 14.68 -6.75 -12.66
C LEU A 212 14.55 -5.21 -12.54
N HIS A 213 13.52 -4.75 -11.85
CA HIS A 213 13.31 -3.33 -11.56
C HIS A 213 12.78 -3.12 -10.14
N ASN A 214 13.08 -1.95 -9.56
CA ASN A 214 12.56 -1.56 -8.25
C ASN A 214 12.13 -0.10 -8.29
N LYS A 215 10.82 0.12 -8.31
CA LYS A 215 10.18 1.45 -8.37
C LYS A 215 10.20 2.20 -7.05
N SER A 216 10.52 1.54 -5.96
CA SER A 216 10.53 2.15 -4.63
C SER A 216 11.89 2.74 -4.21
N VAL A 217 12.89 2.78 -5.09
CA VAL A 217 14.24 3.27 -4.75
C VAL A 217 14.48 4.68 -5.25
N LYS A 218 14.35 4.90 -6.56
CA LYS A 218 14.67 6.20 -7.19
C LYS A 218 13.41 7.05 -7.29
N PRO A 219 13.46 8.34 -6.89
CA PRO A 219 12.30 9.20 -7.03
C PRO A 219 11.97 9.44 -8.50
N GLN A 220 10.67 9.41 -8.83
CA GLN A 220 10.13 9.79 -10.12
C GLN A 220 8.99 10.78 -9.94
N LEU A 221 9.07 11.90 -10.68
CA LEU A 221 7.99 12.89 -10.75
C LEU A 221 7.37 12.90 -12.14
N GLU A 222 6.07 12.81 -12.18
CA GLU A 222 5.27 13.16 -13.35
C GLU A 222 4.90 14.64 -13.26
N ILE A 223 5.19 15.39 -14.34
CA ILE A 223 4.85 16.79 -14.47
C ILE A 223 3.81 16.90 -15.58
N THR A 224 2.67 17.49 -15.27
CA THR A 224 1.56 17.62 -16.24
C THR A 224 0.90 19.01 -16.16
N LYS A 225 0.04 19.33 -17.12
CA LYS A 225 -0.75 20.58 -17.19
C LYS A 225 0.09 21.86 -17.06
N GLY A 226 1.35 21.81 -17.52
CA GLY A 226 2.23 22.97 -17.51
C GLY A 226 1.68 24.09 -18.39
N LYS A 227 1.54 25.30 -17.82
CA LYS A 227 1.08 26.51 -18.52
C LYS A 227 1.64 27.76 -17.86
N ILE A 228 1.79 28.82 -18.66
CA ILE A 228 2.17 30.14 -18.19
C ILE A 228 0.99 31.06 -18.50
N VAL A 229 0.35 31.57 -17.43
CA VAL A 229 -0.84 32.44 -17.55
C VAL A 229 -0.77 33.53 -16.48
N ASN A 230 -1.05 34.78 -16.85
CA ASN A 230 -1.11 35.91 -15.91
C ASN A 230 0.14 36.05 -15.03
N ASN A 231 1.31 35.94 -15.64
CA ASN A 231 2.63 36.04 -14.96
C ASN A 231 2.87 34.96 -13.89
N ALA A 232 2.17 33.84 -14.01
CA ALA A 232 2.35 32.67 -13.14
C ALA A 232 2.65 31.43 -13.98
N LEU A 233 3.62 30.66 -13.52
CA LEU A 233 3.92 29.32 -13.99
C LEU A 233 3.09 28.33 -13.17
N SER A 234 2.14 27.64 -13.81
CA SER A 234 1.29 26.66 -13.16
C SER A 234 1.50 25.27 -13.77
N PHE A 235 1.65 24.25 -12.94
CA PHE A 235 1.81 22.86 -13.35
C PHE A 235 1.44 21.89 -12.23
N ASP A 236 1.04 20.70 -12.61
CA ASP A 236 0.80 19.60 -11.64
C ASP A 236 2.07 18.78 -11.47
N VAL A 237 2.36 18.40 -10.24
CA VAL A 237 3.39 17.41 -9.89
C VAL A 237 2.75 16.20 -9.22
N PHE A 238 3.22 15.00 -9.55
CA PHE A 238 2.80 13.76 -8.94
C PHE A 238 4.02 12.84 -8.74
N ARG A 239 4.34 12.51 -7.50
CA ARG A 239 5.45 11.59 -7.22
C ARG A 239 4.99 10.16 -7.31
N THR A 240 5.50 9.41 -8.30
CA THR A 240 5.07 8.05 -8.61
C THR A 240 6.00 6.96 -8.11
N GLU A 241 7.28 7.27 -7.86
CA GLU A 241 8.28 6.28 -7.45
C GLU A 241 9.23 6.83 -6.37
N GLY A 242 10.04 5.94 -5.79
CA GLY A 242 11.05 6.24 -4.78
C GLY A 242 10.65 5.81 -3.37
N VAL A 243 11.56 6.02 -2.43
CA VAL A 243 11.43 5.57 -1.04
C VAL A 243 10.19 6.16 -0.36
N ASP A 244 9.37 5.33 0.27
CA ASP A 244 8.08 5.74 0.85
C ASP A 244 8.21 6.51 2.18
N VAL A 245 9.30 6.28 2.93
CA VAL A 245 9.53 6.92 4.24
C VAL A 245 10.11 8.34 4.14
N TYR A 246 10.65 8.71 2.98
CA TYR A 246 11.24 10.03 2.74
C TYR A 246 10.56 10.73 1.56
N GLY A 247 10.35 12.04 1.69
CA GLY A 247 9.90 12.85 0.56
C GLY A 247 10.97 12.96 -0.53
N ALA A 248 10.58 13.27 -1.79
CA ALA A 248 11.50 13.92 -2.71
C ALA A 248 11.72 15.35 -2.23
N TRP A 249 12.99 15.75 -2.12
CA TRP A 249 13.37 17.10 -1.69
C TRP A 249 13.78 17.90 -2.91
N ILE A 250 12.86 18.71 -3.40
CA ILE A 250 13.10 19.56 -4.54
C ILE A 250 13.90 20.78 -4.11
N ILE A 251 15.07 20.94 -4.70
CA ILE A 251 16.00 22.03 -4.41
C ILE A 251 16.10 23.05 -5.52
N GLY A 252 15.47 22.80 -6.68
CA GLY A 252 15.46 23.74 -7.79
C GLY A 252 14.27 23.53 -8.71
N ILE A 253 13.65 24.65 -9.11
CA ILE A 253 12.66 24.70 -10.20
C ILE A 253 13.15 25.78 -11.16
N GLU A 254 13.45 25.41 -12.41
CA GLU A 254 13.99 26.28 -13.43
C GLU A 254 13.08 26.27 -14.67
N LEU A 255 12.89 27.43 -15.28
CA LEU A 255 12.30 27.55 -16.61
C LEU A 255 13.43 27.93 -17.59
N LEU A 256 13.58 27.14 -18.63
CA LEU A 256 14.63 27.29 -19.63
C LEU A 256 14.02 27.69 -20.98
N ASP A 257 14.73 28.52 -21.73
CA ASP A 257 14.42 28.83 -23.15
C ASP A 257 14.83 27.68 -24.09
N GLN A 258 14.64 27.88 -25.39
CA GLN A 258 15.03 26.90 -26.42
C GLN A 258 16.54 26.69 -26.53
N GLN A 259 17.32 27.64 -26.07
CA GLN A 259 18.80 27.60 -26.04
C GLN A 259 19.32 27.03 -24.70
N ASN A 260 18.44 26.58 -23.80
CA ASN A 260 18.74 26.15 -22.44
C ASN A 260 19.26 27.25 -21.51
N ASN A 261 19.04 28.52 -21.80
CA ASN A 261 19.31 29.58 -20.85
C ASN A 261 18.22 29.63 -19.79
N THR A 262 18.60 29.89 -18.53
CA THR A 262 17.69 29.99 -17.42
C THR A 262 16.97 31.35 -17.43
N ILE A 263 15.65 31.32 -17.61
CA ILE A 263 14.78 32.51 -17.56
C ILE A 263 14.42 32.85 -16.11
N LEU A 264 14.06 31.84 -15.35
CA LEU A 264 13.78 31.95 -13.92
C LEU A 264 14.27 30.72 -13.17
N LYS A 265 14.57 30.93 -11.89
CA LYS A 265 15.06 29.89 -11.00
C LYS A 265 14.50 30.12 -9.59
N TYR A 266 13.88 29.10 -9.05
CA TYR A 266 13.56 29.00 -7.63
C TYR A 266 14.66 28.20 -6.94
N THR A 267 15.28 28.83 -5.95
CA THR A 267 16.33 28.22 -5.11
C THR A 267 15.74 27.41 -3.95
N PRO A 268 16.55 26.64 -3.21
CA PRO A 268 16.07 25.95 -2.00
C PRO A 268 15.39 26.90 -0.99
N THR A 269 15.92 28.12 -0.84
CA THR A 269 15.36 29.14 0.05
C THR A 269 13.98 29.60 -0.43
N ASP A 270 13.83 29.86 -1.73
CA ASP A 270 12.53 30.26 -2.30
C ASP A 270 11.49 29.16 -2.13
N LEU A 271 11.90 27.89 -2.37
CA LEU A 271 11.04 26.74 -2.25
C LEU A 271 10.62 26.43 -0.81
N SER A 272 11.50 26.71 0.16
CA SER A 272 11.20 26.56 1.58
C SER A 272 10.30 27.67 2.13
N SER A 273 10.20 28.79 1.42
CA SER A 273 9.38 29.95 1.82
C SER A 273 8.10 30.11 0.98
N LEU A 274 7.75 29.12 0.14
CA LEU A 274 6.52 29.14 -0.64
C LEU A 274 5.30 29.29 0.24
N SER A 275 4.37 30.17 -0.15
CA SER A 275 3.11 30.32 0.54
C SER A 275 2.18 29.13 0.29
N ASN A 276 1.33 28.81 1.25
CA ASN A 276 0.32 27.75 1.09
C ASN A 276 -0.60 28.00 -0.12
N ASN A 277 -0.82 29.26 -0.49
CA ASN A 277 -1.64 29.61 -1.65
C ASN A 277 -0.98 29.27 -3.00
N SER A 278 0.33 29.00 -3.00
CA SER A 278 1.07 28.55 -4.19
C SER A 278 0.96 27.04 -4.42
N ILE A 279 0.38 26.29 -3.49
CA ILE A 279 0.32 24.82 -3.50
C ILE A 279 -1.13 24.38 -3.29
N SER A 280 -1.73 23.75 -4.29
CA SER A 280 -3.06 23.15 -4.20
C SER A 280 -2.93 21.62 -4.22
N ASN A 281 -3.06 20.99 -3.06
CA ASN A 281 -2.94 19.54 -2.91
C ASN A 281 -4.23 18.83 -3.31
N TYR A 282 -4.12 17.73 -4.09
CA TYR A 282 -5.25 16.90 -4.52
C TYR A 282 -5.58 15.79 -3.53
N TYR A 283 -4.58 15.31 -2.78
CA TYR A 283 -4.67 14.14 -1.91
C TYR A 283 -4.30 14.47 -0.47
N ILE A 284 -4.48 13.51 0.45
CA ILE A 284 -4.17 13.68 1.87
C ILE A 284 -2.66 13.83 2.13
N ALA A 285 -1.79 13.12 1.40
CA ALA A 285 -0.35 13.37 1.48
C ALA A 285 -0.04 14.69 0.77
N LYS A 286 0.47 15.65 1.54
CA LYS A 286 0.59 17.04 1.08
C LYS A 286 1.99 17.35 0.61
N VAL A 287 2.09 17.93 -0.59
CA VAL A 287 3.26 18.70 -1.01
C VAL A 287 3.31 19.95 -0.13
N LYS A 288 4.45 20.21 0.48
CA LYS A 288 4.62 21.32 1.42
C LYS A 288 6.06 21.85 1.46
N PRO A 289 6.24 23.13 1.80
CA PRO A 289 7.56 23.67 2.10
C PRO A 289 8.20 22.91 3.25
N GLY A 290 9.45 22.53 3.11
CA GLY A 290 10.30 22.00 4.17
C GLY A 290 11.29 23.06 4.63
N LYS A 291 12.18 22.71 5.57
CA LYS A 291 13.18 23.65 6.12
C LYS A 291 14.18 24.17 5.05
N HIS A 292 14.52 23.33 4.05
CA HIS A 292 15.54 23.62 3.04
C HIS A 292 15.16 23.18 1.63
N SER A 293 13.89 22.87 1.37
CA SER A 293 13.42 22.32 0.12
C SER A 293 11.90 22.34 0.02
N LEU A 294 11.34 22.05 -1.15
CA LEU A 294 9.94 21.65 -1.27
C LEU A 294 9.86 20.11 -1.11
N ILE A 295 9.01 19.63 -0.24
CA ILE A 295 8.85 18.20 0.05
C ILE A 295 7.66 17.65 -0.73
N ILE A 296 7.90 16.58 -1.50
CA ILE A 296 6.86 15.86 -2.25
C ILE A 296 6.85 14.39 -1.76
N PRO A 297 5.93 14.00 -0.87
CA PRO A 297 5.79 12.61 -0.42
C PRO A 297 5.43 11.66 -1.56
N LEU A 298 5.73 10.37 -1.41
CA LEU A 298 5.32 9.35 -2.38
C LEU A 298 3.79 9.34 -2.53
N GLY A 299 3.32 9.32 -3.78
CA GLY A 299 1.90 9.37 -4.10
C GLY A 299 1.23 10.73 -3.87
N ALA A 300 1.96 11.75 -3.41
CA ALA A 300 1.43 13.10 -3.30
C ALA A 300 1.30 13.75 -4.68
N LYS A 301 0.17 14.45 -4.87
CA LYS A 301 -0.14 15.20 -6.10
C LYS A 301 -0.62 16.58 -5.74
N ALA A 302 -0.04 17.59 -6.38
CA ALA A 302 -0.42 18.99 -6.18
C ALA A 302 -0.28 19.80 -7.46
N ASN A 303 -1.07 20.87 -7.56
CA ASN A 303 -0.82 21.96 -8.50
C ASN A 303 0.07 22.99 -7.80
N LEU A 304 1.14 23.38 -8.48
CA LEU A 304 2.03 24.48 -8.08
C LEU A 304 1.77 25.68 -8.97
N THR A 305 1.54 26.85 -8.36
CA THR A 305 1.36 28.12 -9.05
C THR A 305 2.41 29.12 -8.55
N LEU A 306 3.44 29.35 -9.36
CA LEU A 306 4.62 30.11 -9.00
C LEU A 306 4.64 31.44 -9.76
N LYS A 307 4.71 32.59 -9.05
CA LYS A 307 4.76 33.93 -9.63
C LYS A 307 6.20 34.45 -9.65
N HIS A 308 6.66 34.89 -10.83
CA HIS A 308 7.99 35.46 -10.96
C HIS A 308 7.99 36.68 -11.90
N PRO A 309 8.70 37.76 -11.57
CA PRO A 309 8.73 38.97 -12.42
C PRO A 309 9.12 38.70 -13.87
N ASN A 310 10.06 37.81 -14.13
CA ASN A 310 10.53 37.47 -15.48
C ASN A 310 9.44 36.85 -16.38
N LEU A 311 8.33 36.37 -15.79
CA LEU A 311 7.22 35.80 -16.56
C LEU A 311 6.35 36.87 -17.27
N THR A 312 6.50 38.15 -16.90
CA THR A 312 5.77 39.28 -17.54
C THR A 312 6.24 39.59 -18.95
N GLN A 313 7.48 39.24 -19.28
CA GLN A 313 8.15 39.60 -20.53
C GLN A 313 8.40 38.39 -21.43
N LEU A 314 7.77 37.24 -21.14
CA LEU A 314 7.98 36.03 -21.92
C LEU A 314 7.31 36.16 -23.31
N GLU A 315 8.10 35.89 -24.33
CA GLU A 315 7.60 35.77 -25.72
C GLU A 315 6.78 34.48 -25.86
N LYS A 316 5.89 34.47 -26.86
CA LYS A 316 5.18 33.25 -27.24
C LYS A 316 6.16 32.19 -27.72
N GLY A 317 6.10 31.01 -27.13
CA GLY A 317 7.05 29.96 -27.48
C GLY A 317 6.95 28.74 -26.57
N THR A 318 7.85 27.79 -26.81
CA THR A 318 7.97 26.57 -25.98
C THR A 318 9.16 26.73 -25.03
N TYR A 319 8.91 26.45 -23.78
CA TYR A 319 9.89 26.53 -22.70
C TYR A 319 10.02 25.16 -22.04
N THR A 320 11.15 24.91 -21.37
CA THR A 320 11.37 23.67 -20.63
C THR A 320 11.37 23.93 -19.13
N LEU A 321 10.38 23.38 -18.43
CA LEU A 321 10.40 23.30 -16.98
C LEU A 321 11.34 22.19 -16.55
N LYS A 322 12.30 22.51 -15.68
CA LYS A 322 13.23 21.55 -15.06
C LYS A 322 13.07 21.59 -13.55
N ILE A 323 12.82 20.44 -12.95
CA ILE A 323 12.71 20.25 -11.49
C ILE A 323 13.87 19.38 -11.05
N THR A 324 14.61 19.80 -10.02
CA THR A 324 15.82 19.13 -9.52
C THR A 324 15.64 18.69 -8.08
N ASP A 325 15.93 17.43 -7.82
CA ASP A 325 15.94 16.83 -6.48
C ASP A 325 17.34 16.96 -5.84
N ILE A 326 17.42 16.89 -4.51
CA ILE A 326 18.69 16.97 -3.74
C ILE A 326 19.69 15.87 -4.13
N SER A 327 19.23 14.74 -4.65
CA SER A 327 20.10 13.68 -5.15
C SER A 327 20.79 14.01 -6.50
N GLY A 328 20.44 15.13 -7.11
CA GLY A 328 20.90 15.52 -8.44
C GLY A 328 20.06 14.98 -9.59
N VAL A 329 19.07 14.14 -9.32
CA VAL A 329 18.09 13.72 -10.34
C VAL A 329 17.24 14.93 -10.74
N PHE A 330 16.91 15.03 -12.02
CA PHE A 330 16.03 16.07 -12.52
C PHE A 330 15.02 15.53 -13.53
N TRP A 331 13.87 16.22 -13.62
CA TRP A 331 12.79 15.93 -14.56
C TRP A 331 12.53 17.17 -15.41
N LYS A 332 12.21 16.94 -16.68
CA LYS A 332 11.91 18.01 -17.65
C LYS A 332 10.51 17.85 -18.21
N HIS A 333 9.83 18.98 -18.45
CA HIS A 333 8.53 19.02 -19.08
C HIS A 333 8.43 20.27 -19.99
N ASN A 334 7.93 20.09 -21.21
CA ASN A 334 7.78 21.22 -22.14
C ASN A 334 6.47 21.97 -21.86
N ILE A 335 6.56 23.29 -21.81
CA ILE A 335 5.45 24.19 -21.52
C ILE A 335 5.33 25.21 -22.65
N ALA A 336 4.11 25.39 -23.17
CA ALA A 336 3.81 26.44 -24.12
C ALA A 336 3.42 27.73 -23.38
N SER A 337 3.96 28.89 -23.83
CA SER A 337 3.48 30.21 -23.47
C SER A 337 2.55 30.70 -24.60
N ASN A 338 1.29 30.99 -24.25
CA ASN A 338 0.23 31.45 -25.17
C ASN A 338 0.22 32.99 -25.31
#